data_065791f22f6205626576d58a6e697e86
#
_entry.id   065791f22f6205626576d58a6e697e86
#
_cell.length_a   1.000
_cell.length_b   1.000
_cell.length_c   1.000
_cell.angle_alpha   90.00
_cell.angle_beta   90.00
_cell.angle_gamma   90.00
#
_symmetry.space_group_name_H-M   'P 1'
#
loop_
_entity.id
_entity.type
_entity.pdbx_description
1 polymer ?
#
loop_
_entity_poly.entity_id
_entity_poly.type
_entity_poly.pdbx_seq_one_letter_code
_entity_poly.pdbx_strand_id
1 'polypeptide(L)' 'MNPVKVGLIGFGRMGGFYLDEMQKSGRWDVAYICDVCAESRDLARKLAPGAKVVDDEQVIFDDPEVQVVGLFALAA' A
#
# COMPACT_ATOMS: atom_id res chain seq x y z
N MET A 1 -19.04 -2.15 -10.13
CA MET A 1 -18.69 -2.47 -8.74
C MET A 1 -17.49 -1.61 -8.32
N ASN A 2 -17.56 -0.97 -7.17
CA ASN A 2 -16.47 -0.11 -6.73
C ASN A 2 -15.29 -0.94 -6.22
N PRO A 3 -14.05 -0.55 -6.56
CA PRO A 3 -12.88 -1.23 -6.01
C PRO A 3 -12.84 -1.13 -4.48
N VAL A 4 -12.26 -2.14 -3.87
CA VAL A 4 -12.06 -2.17 -2.41
C VAL A 4 -10.89 -1.27 -2.06
N LYS A 5 -11.10 -0.32 -1.17
CA LYS A 5 -10.05 0.60 -0.73
C LYS A 5 -9.11 -0.09 0.26
N VAL A 6 -7.83 -0.12 -0.06
CA VAL A 6 -6.84 -0.87 0.70
C VAL A 6 -5.65 0.00 1.08
N GLY A 7 -5.12 -0.24 2.28
CA GLY A 7 -3.84 0.30 2.72
C GLY A 7 -2.82 -0.83 2.87
N LEU A 8 -1.63 -0.63 2.35
CA LEU A 8 -0.54 -1.60 2.43
C LEU A 8 0.47 -1.15 3.48
N ILE A 9 0.80 -2.03 4.41
CA ILE A 9 1.80 -1.78 5.45
C ILE A 9 2.99 -2.70 5.21
N GLY A 10 4.16 -2.12 5.04
CA GLY A 10 5.38 -2.85 4.71
C GLY A 10 5.43 -3.14 3.22
N PHE A 11 6.08 -2.26 2.46
CA PHE A 11 6.16 -2.41 1.02
C PHE A 11 7.28 -3.36 0.61
N GLY A 12 8.52 -3.08 1.05
CA GLY A 12 9.67 -3.94 0.86
C GLY A 12 9.84 -4.50 -0.55
N ARG A 13 10.50 -5.66 -0.63
CA ARG A 13 10.74 -6.33 -1.93
C ARG A 13 9.48 -6.95 -2.51
N MET A 14 8.62 -7.49 -1.65
CA MET A 14 7.42 -8.19 -2.11
C MET A 14 6.28 -7.22 -2.45
N GLY A 15 6.31 -6.02 -1.88
CA GLY A 15 5.25 -5.05 -2.08
C GLY A 15 5.04 -4.69 -3.53
N GLY A 16 6.13 -4.50 -4.28
CA GLY A 16 6.03 -4.17 -5.69
C GLY A 16 5.36 -5.26 -6.52
N PHE A 17 5.65 -6.52 -6.21
CA PHE A 17 5.01 -7.65 -6.88
C PHE A 17 3.51 -7.68 -6.60
N TYR A 18 3.13 -7.60 -5.34
CA TYR A 18 1.71 -7.63 -4.96
C TYR A 18 0.96 -6.41 -5.47
N LEU A 19 1.59 -5.24 -5.45
CA LEU A 19 1.01 -4.03 -6.00
C LEU A 19 0.68 -4.19 -7.47
N ASP A 20 1.60 -4.74 -8.26
CA ASP A 20 1.40 -4.97 -9.67
C ASP A 20 0.20 -5.88 -9.92
N GLU A 21 0.11 -6.98 -9.18
CA GLU A 21 -1.02 -7.91 -9.29
C GLU A 21 -2.34 -7.24 -8.91
N MET A 22 -2.34 -6.44 -7.84
CA MET A 22 -3.55 -5.73 -7.42
C MET A 22 -4.01 -4.72 -8.45
N GLN A 23 -3.08 -3.98 -9.04
CA GLN A 23 -3.39 -2.99 -10.08
C GLN A 23 -3.97 -3.67 -11.33
N LYS A 24 -3.43 -4.80 -11.72
CA LYS A 24 -3.90 -5.54 -12.89
C LYS A 24 -5.31 -6.10 -12.70
N SER A 25 -5.66 -6.48 -11.47
CA SER A 25 -6.96 -7.08 -11.22
C SER A 25 -8.13 -6.08 -11.34
N GLY A 26 -7.87 -4.80 -11.11
CA GLY A 26 -8.90 -3.76 -11.11
C GLY A 26 -9.86 -3.82 -9.93
N ARG A 27 -9.64 -4.73 -8.98
CA ARG A 27 -10.53 -4.93 -7.83
C ARG A 27 -10.14 -4.09 -6.61
N TRP A 28 -8.94 -3.53 -6.63
CA TRP A 28 -8.36 -2.85 -5.48
C TRP A 28 -8.07 -1.40 -5.81
N ASP A 29 -8.40 -0.53 -4.88
CA ASP A 29 -7.98 0.86 -4.90
C ASP A 29 -6.90 1.00 -3.81
N VAL A 30 -5.64 1.01 -4.21
CA VAL A 30 -4.52 1.16 -3.28
C VAL A 30 -4.43 2.62 -2.88
N ALA A 31 -5.02 2.96 -1.74
CA ALA A 31 -5.10 4.32 -1.27
C ALA A 31 -3.86 4.76 -0.50
N TYR A 32 -3.23 3.82 0.23
CA TYR A 32 -2.07 4.09 1.07
C TYR A 32 -1.02 3.02 0.94
N ILE A 33 0.24 3.43 1.00
CA ILE A 33 1.37 2.52 1.17
C ILE A 33 2.21 3.08 2.31
N CYS A 34 2.46 2.27 3.32
CA CYS A 34 3.24 2.64 4.50
C CYS A 34 4.51 1.81 4.57
N ASP A 35 5.64 2.45 4.76
CA ASP A 35 6.90 1.79 5.03
C ASP A 35 7.80 2.73 5.83
N VAL A 36 8.54 2.17 6.78
CA VAL A 36 9.49 2.95 7.57
C VAL A 36 10.78 3.23 6.81
N CYS A 37 11.05 2.49 5.75
CA CYS A 37 12.24 2.64 4.93
C CYS A 37 12.03 3.68 3.83
N ALA A 38 12.88 4.71 3.80
CA ALA A 38 12.76 5.79 2.82
C ALA A 38 12.89 5.30 1.38
N GLU A 39 13.78 4.32 1.13
CA GLU A 39 13.96 3.77 -0.21
C GLU A 39 12.72 3.04 -0.70
N SER A 40 12.07 2.29 0.20
CA SER A 40 10.81 1.61 -0.12
C SER A 40 9.71 2.61 -0.40
N ARG A 41 9.63 3.70 0.35
CA ARG A 41 8.65 4.75 0.08
C ARG A 41 8.87 5.41 -1.28
N ASP A 42 10.13 5.66 -1.64
CA ASP A 42 10.44 6.26 -2.95
C ASP A 42 10.02 5.34 -4.10
N LEU A 43 10.28 4.04 -3.94
CA LEU A 43 9.85 3.05 -4.93
C LEU A 43 8.33 3.00 -5.04
N ALA A 44 7.65 3.03 -3.90
CA ALA A 44 6.19 3.01 -3.86
C ALA A 44 5.59 4.22 -4.60
N ARG A 45 6.19 5.39 -4.43
CA ARG A 45 5.73 6.60 -5.14
C ARG A 45 5.84 6.47 -6.65
N LYS A 46 6.87 5.78 -7.13
CA LYS A 46 7.06 5.55 -8.56
C LYS A 46 6.07 4.55 -9.12
N LEU A 47 5.76 3.50 -8.35
CA LEU A 47 4.93 2.41 -8.82
C LEU A 47 3.43 2.68 -8.62
N ALA A 48 3.08 3.50 -7.64
CA ALA A 48 1.70 3.82 -7.32
C ALA A 48 1.53 5.32 -7.10
N PRO A 49 1.59 6.12 -8.17
CA PRO A 49 1.53 7.59 -8.03
C PRO A 49 0.18 8.08 -7.48
N GLY A 50 -0.86 7.27 -7.56
CA GLY A 50 -2.17 7.62 -7.02
C GLY A 50 -2.34 7.31 -5.54
N ALA A 51 -1.41 6.59 -4.92
CA ALA A 51 -1.48 6.24 -3.51
C ALA A 51 -0.75 7.27 -2.65
N LYS A 52 -1.22 7.47 -1.42
CA LYS A 52 -0.47 8.24 -0.42
C LYS A 52 0.57 7.34 0.21
N VAL A 53 1.83 7.75 0.13
CA VAL A 53 2.94 7.01 0.72
C VAL A 53 3.30 7.68 2.05
N VAL A 54 3.24 6.91 3.12
CA VAL A 54 3.42 7.40 4.49
C VAL A 54 4.42 6.56 5.26
N ASP A 55 4.94 7.10 6.36
CA ASP A 55 5.86 6.39 7.24
C ASP A 55 5.22 5.99 8.58
N ASP A 56 3.96 6.38 8.78
CA ASP A 56 3.21 6.07 10.01
C ASP A 56 1.91 5.35 9.62
N GLU A 57 1.78 4.12 10.05
CA GLU A 57 0.61 3.28 9.76
C GLU A 57 -0.68 3.81 10.37
N GLN A 58 -0.58 4.65 11.40
CA GLN A 58 -1.76 5.23 12.04
C GLN A 58 -2.60 6.04 11.05
N VAL A 59 -1.97 6.65 10.06
CA VAL A 59 -2.68 7.39 9.01
C VAL A 59 -3.69 6.48 8.29
N ILE A 60 -3.30 5.22 8.06
CA ILE A 60 -4.17 4.24 7.40
C ILE A 60 -5.33 3.87 8.32
N PHE A 61 -5.03 3.59 9.60
CA PHE A 61 -6.07 3.19 10.56
C PHE A 61 -7.04 4.31 10.87
N ASP A 62 -6.62 5.55 10.73
CA ASP A 62 -7.49 6.71 10.99
C ASP A 62 -8.44 7.02 9.82
N ASP A 63 -8.24 6.41 8.66
CA ASP A 63 -9.11 6.61 7.50
C ASP A 63 -10.26 5.60 7.54
N PRO A 64 -11.50 6.05 7.83
CA PRO A 64 -12.64 5.13 7.93
C PRO A 64 -13.05 4.51 6.60
N GLU A 65 -12.56 5.05 5.48
CA GLU A 65 -12.88 4.50 4.17
C GLU A 65 -12.00 3.33 3.77
N VAL A 66 -10.87 3.10 4.47
CA VAL A 66 -10.02 1.94 4.21
C VAL A 66 -10.73 0.68 4.69
N GLN A 67 -10.97 -0.22 3.76
CA GLN A 67 -11.74 -1.43 4.02
C GLN A 67 -10.86 -2.63 4.37
N VAL A 68 -9.65 -2.68 3.82
CA VAL A 68 -8.71 -3.79 4.02
C VAL A 68 -7.31 -3.24 4.24
N VAL A 69 -6.56 -3.86 5.15
CA VAL A 69 -5.16 -3.53 5.38
C VAL A 69 -4.33 -4.77 5.06
N GLY A 70 -3.41 -4.65 4.12
CA GLY A 70 -2.49 -5.71 3.77
C GLY A 70 -1.16 -5.53 4.49
N LEU A 71 -0.69 -6.58 5.15
CA LEU A 71 0.59 -6.57 5.86
C LEU A 71 1.62 -7.36 5.05
N PHE A 72 2.62 -6.67 4.53
CA PHE A 72 3.70 -7.28 3.76
C PHE A 72 5.05 -7.16 4.47
N ALA A 73 5.03 -6.86 5.75
CA ALA A 73 6.26 -6.81 6.53
C ALA A 73 6.88 -8.20 6.60
N LEU A 74 8.12 -8.32 6.13
CA LEU A 74 8.84 -9.56 6.26
C LEU A 74 9.29 -9.71 7.70
N ALA A 75 8.88 -10.79 8.32
CA ALA A 75 9.55 -11.23 9.54
C ALA A 75 10.97 -11.61 9.12
N ALA A 76 11.92 -10.89 9.63
CA ALA A 76 13.31 -11.15 9.32
C ALA A 76 13.73 -12.51 9.88
#